data_42472fd03e348a9feb3d9433e28c5e41
#
_entry.id   42472fd03e348a9feb3d9433e28c5e41
#
_cell.length_a   1.000
_cell.length_b   1.000
_cell.length_c   1.000
_cell.angle_alpha   90.00
_cell.angle_beta   90.00
_cell.angle_gamma   90.00
#
_symmetry.space_group_name_H-M   'P 1'
#
loop_
_entity.id
_entity.type
_entity.pdbx_description
1 polymer ?
#
loop_
_entity_poly.entity_id
_entity_poly.type
_entity_poly.pdbx_seq_one_letter_code
_entity_poly.pdbx_strand_id
1 'polypeptide(L)'
;MCIRDSYIDWNEPSMQRKAKELKDSTEGEIELAKAAYYFVRDEIKHSWDVQDKRVTATASDALREGVGICWAKSNLLAALLRANGIPAGICYQRLTLGSTPESGYCIHALNAIYLRSIDRWIRVDARGNKEGVQADFSVDDERLAFPIRKEYDEVDYKTVYAEPLPQTMSILENSTDALYMYLHSLPERI
;
A
#
# COMPACT_ATOMS: atom_id res chain seq x y z
N MET A 1 11.04 24.59 -6.50
CA MET A 1 10.53 23.48 -5.66
C MET A 1 9.27 23.00 -6.35
N CYS A 2 9.34 21.94 -7.18
CA CYS A 2 8.13 21.35 -7.75
C CYS A 2 7.37 20.69 -6.60
N ILE A 3 6.22 21.23 -6.25
CA ILE A 3 5.25 20.55 -5.41
C ILE A 3 4.79 19.35 -6.25
N ARG A 4 5.11 18.13 -5.85
CA ARG A 4 4.45 16.95 -6.40
C ARG A 4 2.98 17.06 -5.99
N ASP A 5 2.08 17.19 -6.96
CA ASP A 5 0.67 17.47 -6.71
C ASP A 5 -0.04 16.32 -5.97
N SER A 6 0.50 15.12 -5.98
CA SER A 6 0.04 13.96 -5.19
C SER A 6 1.02 12.79 -5.29
N TYR A 7 1.16 12.01 -4.21
CA TYR A 7 1.85 10.71 -4.22
C TYR A 7 0.98 9.62 -4.84
N ILE A 8 -0.33 9.85 -4.89
CA ILE A 8 -1.32 9.01 -5.57
C ILE A 8 -1.61 9.65 -6.93
N ASP A 9 -0.61 9.71 -7.78
CA ASP A 9 -0.61 10.41 -9.08
C ASP A 9 -1.35 9.62 -10.18
N TRP A 10 -2.61 9.29 -9.90
CA TRP A 10 -3.49 8.46 -10.75
C TRP A 10 -3.72 9.02 -12.16
N ASN A 11 -3.51 10.32 -12.39
CA ASN A 11 -3.62 11.00 -13.69
C ASN A 11 -2.37 10.88 -14.57
N GLU A 12 -1.26 10.34 -14.06
CA GLU A 12 -0.08 10.08 -14.86
C GLU A 12 -0.39 9.12 -16.03
N PRO A 13 0.16 9.36 -17.24
CA PRO A 13 -0.15 8.55 -18.42
C PRO A 13 0.13 7.04 -18.24
N SER A 14 1.16 6.68 -17.51
CA SER A 14 1.50 5.29 -17.19
C SER A 14 0.44 4.64 -16.30
N MET A 15 -0.06 5.37 -15.31
CA MET A 15 -1.13 4.94 -14.42
C MET A 15 -2.43 4.74 -15.17
N GLN A 16 -2.80 5.69 -16.03
CA GLN A 16 -4.01 5.61 -16.86
C GLN A 16 -3.98 4.41 -17.82
N ARG A 17 -2.82 4.13 -18.43
CA ARG A 17 -2.65 2.95 -19.29
C ARG A 17 -2.85 1.65 -18.51
N LYS A 18 -2.19 1.51 -17.33
CA LYS A 18 -2.32 0.31 -16.52
C LYS A 18 -3.73 0.14 -15.96
N ALA A 19 -4.35 1.21 -15.49
CA ALA A 19 -5.72 1.20 -15.02
C ALA A 19 -6.71 0.76 -16.11
N LYS A 20 -6.51 1.25 -17.34
CA LYS A 20 -7.30 0.84 -18.50
C LYS A 20 -7.09 -0.64 -18.84
N GLU A 21 -5.84 -1.12 -18.86
CA GLU A 21 -5.51 -2.53 -19.09
C GLU A 21 -6.25 -3.45 -18.12
N LEU A 22 -6.23 -3.14 -16.83
CA LEU A 22 -6.95 -3.89 -15.81
C LEU A 22 -8.46 -3.86 -16.02
N LYS A 23 -9.00 -2.71 -16.37
CA LYS A 23 -10.43 -2.56 -16.67
C LYS A 23 -10.86 -3.36 -17.88
N ASP A 24 -10.08 -3.34 -18.96
CA ASP A 24 -10.40 -4.05 -20.20
C ASP A 24 -10.34 -5.59 -20.02
N SER A 25 -9.65 -6.08 -18.99
CA SER A 25 -9.51 -7.51 -18.68
C SER A 25 -10.50 -8.04 -17.64
N THR A 26 -11.39 -7.19 -17.12
CA THR A 26 -12.30 -7.56 -16.02
C THR A 26 -13.74 -7.13 -16.30
N GLU A 27 -14.68 -7.82 -15.68
CA GLU A 27 -16.10 -7.46 -15.73
C GLU A 27 -16.61 -7.06 -14.34
N GLY A 28 -17.02 -5.79 -14.23
CA GLY A 28 -17.60 -5.25 -13.00
C GLY A 28 -16.57 -4.74 -11.99
N GLU A 29 -17.09 -4.02 -10.99
CA GLU A 29 -16.30 -3.25 -10.02
C GLU A 29 -15.45 -4.14 -9.09
N ILE A 30 -16.03 -5.24 -8.60
CA ILE A 30 -15.35 -6.14 -7.66
C ILE A 30 -14.19 -6.84 -8.33
N GLU A 31 -14.38 -7.39 -9.53
CA GLU A 31 -13.31 -8.08 -10.26
C GLU A 31 -12.20 -7.11 -10.68
N LEU A 32 -12.54 -5.86 -11.02
CA LEU A 32 -11.54 -4.83 -11.30
C LEU A 32 -10.74 -4.47 -10.04
N ALA A 33 -11.40 -4.27 -8.90
CA ALA A 33 -10.71 -3.99 -7.63
C ALA A 33 -9.80 -5.15 -7.23
N LYS A 34 -10.26 -6.38 -7.39
CA LYS A 34 -9.52 -7.61 -7.13
C LYS A 34 -8.31 -7.77 -8.05
N ALA A 35 -8.46 -7.49 -9.35
CA ALA A 35 -7.36 -7.53 -10.31
C ALA A 35 -6.29 -6.47 -10.00
N ALA A 36 -6.69 -5.25 -9.64
CA ALA A 36 -5.77 -4.20 -9.21
C ALA A 36 -5.01 -4.60 -7.93
N TYR A 37 -5.72 -5.19 -6.96
CA TYR A 37 -5.12 -5.70 -5.74
C TYR A 37 -4.07 -6.78 -6.03
N TYR A 38 -4.40 -7.81 -6.82
CA TYR A 38 -3.46 -8.89 -7.13
C TYR A 38 -2.27 -8.39 -7.95
N PHE A 39 -2.49 -7.48 -8.89
CA PHE A 39 -1.40 -6.86 -9.63
C PHE A 39 -0.40 -6.19 -8.66
N VAL A 40 -0.88 -5.36 -7.75
CA VAL A 40 0.01 -4.67 -6.80
C VAL A 40 0.64 -5.65 -5.81
N ARG A 41 -0.12 -6.62 -5.30
CA ARG A 41 0.39 -7.60 -4.34
C ARG A 41 1.52 -8.45 -4.93
N ASP A 42 1.32 -8.98 -6.15
CA ASP A 42 2.14 -10.05 -6.69
C ASP A 42 3.21 -9.56 -7.68
N GLU A 43 2.90 -8.53 -8.50
CA GLU A 43 3.82 -8.04 -9.52
C GLU A 43 4.76 -6.94 -9.00
N ILE A 44 4.32 -6.14 -8.03
CA ILE A 44 5.18 -5.12 -7.41
C ILE A 44 5.84 -5.74 -6.17
N LYS A 45 7.13 -5.97 -6.25
CA LYS A 45 7.87 -6.65 -5.17
C LYS A 45 8.04 -5.73 -3.96
N HIS A 46 7.99 -6.31 -2.75
CA HIS A 46 8.29 -5.53 -1.55
C HIS A 46 9.81 -5.38 -1.41
N SER A 47 10.29 -4.13 -1.34
CA SER A 47 11.73 -3.81 -1.36
C SER A 47 12.54 -4.61 -0.35
N TRP A 48 12.05 -4.74 0.88
CA TRP A 48 12.71 -5.51 1.93
C TRP A 48 12.81 -7.02 1.60
N ASP A 49 11.77 -7.59 1.01
CA ASP A 49 11.72 -9.03 0.75
C ASP A 49 12.68 -9.47 -0.38
N VAL A 50 12.87 -8.59 -1.38
CA VAL A 50 13.78 -8.85 -2.49
C VAL A 50 15.14 -8.15 -2.34
N GLN A 51 15.36 -7.50 -1.19
CA GLN A 51 16.59 -6.77 -0.86
C GLN A 51 16.97 -5.71 -1.92
N ASP A 52 15.95 -4.98 -2.40
CA ASP A 52 16.13 -3.92 -3.39
C ASP A 52 16.32 -2.56 -2.68
N LYS A 53 17.35 -1.83 -3.08
CA LYS A 53 17.72 -0.54 -2.49
C LYS A 53 16.96 0.65 -3.06
N ARG A 54 16.25 0.47 -4.19
CA ARG A 54 15.50 1.56 -4.82
C ARG A 54 14.40 2.06 -3.91
N VAL A 55 14.29 3.37 -3.80
CA VAL A 55 13.23 4.05 -3.08
C VAL A 55 12.19 4.55 -4.08
N THR A 56 10.95 4.20 -3.87
CA THR A 56 9.79 4.65 -4.64
C THR A 56 8.83 5.38 -3.72
N ALA A 57 8.32 6.52 -4.13
CA ALA A 57 7.42 7.34 -3.32
C ALA A 57 6.04 7.51 -3.97
N THR A 58 5.99 7.83 -5.26
CA THR A 58 4.72 7.98 -5.98
C THR A 58 4.20 6.65 -6.50
N ALA A 59 2.92 6.60 -6.82
CA ALA A 59 2.30 5.44 -7.47
C ALA A 59 2.97 5.13 -8.81
N SER A 60 3.26 6.15 -9.62
CA SER A 60 3.95 5.98 -10.90
C SER A 60 5.39 5.51 -10.75
N ASP A 61 6.12 5.92 -9.68
CA ASP A 61 7.44 5.38 -9.37
C ASP A 61 7.38 3.88 -9.07
N ALA A 62 6.46 3.46 -8.19
CA ALA A 62 6.29 2.06 -7.84
C ALA A 62 5.90 1.19 -9.05
N LEU A 63 5.04 1.71 -9.93
CA LEU A 63 4.67 1.04 -11.18
C LEU A 63 5.86 0.89 -12.12
N ARG A 64 6.65 1.97 -12.30
CA ARG A 64 7.81 1.98 -13.21
C ARG A 64 8.92 1.05 -12.74
N GLU A 65 9.24 1.10 -11.46
CA GLU A 65 10.34 0.35 -10.86
C GLU A 65 9.98 -1.11 -10.54
N GLY A 66 8.68 -1.44 -10.44
CA GLY A 66 8.21 -2.78 -10.07
C GLY A 66 8.51 -3.18 -8.61
N VAL A 67 8.84 -2.20 -7.77
CA VAL A 67 9.26 -2.42 -6.38
C VAL A 67 8.83 -1.25 -5.50
N GLY A 68 8.61 -1.53 -4.21
CA GLY A 68 8.30 -0.52 -3.20
C GLY A 68 8.02 -1.14 -1.84
N ILE A 69 8.13 -0.36 -0.77
CA ILE A 69 7.62 -0.76 0.54
C ILE A 69 6.09 -0.58 0.59
N CYS A 70 5.46 -1.03 1.66
CA CYS A 70 4.00 -0.99 1.82
C CYS A 70 3.39 0.39 1.53
N TRP A 71 4.08 1.50 1.84
CA TRP A 71 3.60 2.86 1.59
C TRP A 71 3.45 3.16 0.10
N ALA A 72 4.49 2.90 -0.70
CA ALA A 72 4.47 3.11 -2.15
C ALA A 72 3.49 2.14 -2.85
N LYS A 73 3.41 0.90 -2.38
CA LYS A 73 2.44 -0.09 -2.89
C LYS A 73 0.99 0.32 -2.60
N SER A 74 0.72 0.88 -1.42
CA SER A 74 -0.61 1.40 -1.07
C SER A 74 -0.97 2.64 -1.91
N ASN A 75 -0.01 3.53 -2.20
CA ASN A 75 -0.21 4.64 -3.13
C ASN A 75 -0.56 4.14 -4.53
N LEU A 76 0.15 3.12 -5.02
CA LEU A 76 -0.11 2.54 -6.34
C LEU A 76 -1.50 1.89 -6.43
N LEU A 77 -1.89 1.10 -5.43
CA LEU A 77 -3.24 0.50 -5.43
C LEU A 77 -4.34 1.57 -5.41
N ALA A 78 -4.20 2.58 -4.56
CA ALA A 78 -5.15 3.69 -4.52
C ALA A 78 -5.23 4.42 -5.86
N ALA A 79 -4.10 4.65 -6.54
CA ALA A 79 -4.05 5.33 -7.83
C ALA A 79 -4.73 4.52 -8.94
N LEU A 80 -4.48 3.21 -9.04
CA LEU A 80 -5.13 2.33 -10.03
C LEU A 80 -6.65 2.28 -9.86
N LEU A 81 -7.12 2.23 -8.61
CA LEU A 81 -8.54 2.22 -8.27
C LEU A 81 -9.19 3.57 -8.60
N ARG A 82 -8.57 4.69 -8.18
CA ARG A 82 -9.09 6.04 -8.45
C ARG A 82 -9.14 6.36 -9.95
N ALA A 83 -8.14 5.93 -10.72
CA ALA A 83 -8.13 6.08 -12.17
C ALA A 83 -9.34 5.40 -12.85
N ASN A 84 -9.89 4.37 -12.21
CA ASN A 84 -11.10 3.66 -12.64
C ASN A 84 -12.38 4.13 -11.93
N GLY A 85 -12.32 5.22 -11.16
CA GLY A 85 -13.47 5.78 -10.46
C GLY A 85 -13.89 5.00 -9.20
N ILE A 86 -13.07 4.07 -8.71
CA ILE A 86 -13.31 3.34 -7.45
C ILE A 86 -12.67 4.14 -6.29
N PRO A 87 -13.46 4.62 -5.32
CA PRO A 87 -12.90 5.35 -4.18
C PRO A 87 -11.99 4.45 -3.35
N ALA A 88 -10.78 4.94 -3.08
CA ALA A 88 -9.79 4.24 -2.26
C ALA A 88 -9.04 5.22 -1.37
N GLY A 89 -8.66 4.78 -0.17
CA GLY A 89 -7.87 5.53 0.78
C GLY A 89 -6.74 4.70 1.40
N ILE A 90 -5.91 5.36 2.17
CA ILE A 90 -4.79 4.76 2.89
C ILE A 90 -5.19 4.51 4.34
N CYS A 91 -4.90 3.34 4.85
CA CYS A 91 -5.03 2.96 6.25
C CYS A 91 -3.66 2.63 6.83
N TYR A 92 -3.54 2.65 8.15
CA TYR A 92 -2.29 2.39 8.83
C TYR A 92 -2.45 1.44 10.01
N GLN A 93 -1.39 0.70 10.28
CA GLN A 93 -1.21 -0.11 11.47
C GLN A 93 0.15 0.20 12.09
N ARG A 94 0.22 0.23 13.43
CA ARG A 94 1.49 0.19 14.14
C ARG A 94 1.80 -1.26 14.47
N LEU A 95 2.91 -1.76 13.98
CA LEU A 95 3.31 -3.16 14.13
C LEU A 95 4.71 -3.22 14.75
N THR A 96 5.04 -4.31 15.42
CA THR A 96 6.44 -4.59 15.76
C THR A 96 7.23 -4.83 14.48
N LEU A 97 8.46 -4.30 14.42
CA LEU A 97 9.33 -4.46 13.25
C LEU A 97 9.77 -5.92 13.06
N GLY A 98 9.92 -6.64 14.17
CA GLY A 98 10.24 -8.06 14.20
C GLY A 98 9.22 -8.87 14.99
N SER A 99 9.67 -9.95 15.62
CA SER A 99 8.79 -10.90 16.31
C SER A 99 8.31 -10.41 17.68
N THR A 100 9.03 -9.47 18.31
CA THR A 100 8.75 -8.99 19.67
C THR A 100 8.92 -7.47 19.76
N PRO A 101 8.37 -6.82 20.81
CA PRO A 101 8.48 -5.37 21.01
C PRO A 101 9.91 -4.82 21.11
N GLU A 102 10.88 -5.62 21.54
CA GLU A 102 12.29 -5.22 21.64
C GLU A 102 12.91 -4.91 20.26
N SER A 103 12.30 -5.38 19.18
CA SER A 103 12.73 -5.04 17.81
C SER A 103 12.34 -3.62 17.38
N GLY A 104 11.58 -2.89 18.21
CA GLY A 104 10.98 -1.61 17.85
C GLY A 104 9.70 -1.78 17.04
N TYR A 105 9.18 -0.65 16.53
CA TYR A 105 7.91 -0.62 15.81
C TYR A 105 8.06 0.07 14.46
N CYS A 106 7.08 -0.16 13.60
CA CYS A 106 6.95 0.54 12.32
C CYS A 106 5.49 0.86 12.01
N ILE A 107 5.29 1.82 11.14
CA ILE A 107 3.97 2.13 10.58
C ILE A 107 3.82 1.39 9.25
N HIS A 108 2.90 0.44 9.22
CA HIS A 108 2.50 -0.30 8.04
C HIS A 108 1.33 0.41 7.35
N ALA A 109 1.32 0.44 6.01
CA ALA A 109 0.22 0.97 5.22
C ALA A 109 -0.51 -0.12 4.45
N LEU A 110 -1.83 0.03 4.37
CA LEU A 110 -2.75 -0.78 3.62
C LEU A 110 -3.87 0.11 3.04
N ASN A 111 -4.85 -0.44 2.35
CA ASN A 111 -5.88 0.36 1.70
C ASN A 111 -7.30 0.04 2.23
N ALA A 112 -8.15 1.06 2.22
CA ALA A 112 -9.60 0.90 2.22
C ALA A 112 -10.14 1.19 0.82
N ILE A 113 -11.11 0.39 0.36
CA ILE A 113 -11.75 0.49 -0.94
C ILE A 113 -13.26 0.54 -0.74
N TYR A 114 -13.94 1.53 -1.33
CA TYR A 114 -15.39 1.60 -1.32
C TYR A 114 -15.95 0.95 -2.59
N LEU A 115 -16.69 -0.12 -2.42
CA LEU A 115 -17.36 -0.85 -3.49
C LEU A 115 -18.83 -0.46 -3.55
N ARG A 116 -19.19 0.33 -4.56
CA ARG A 116 -20.57 0.81 -4.75
C ARG A 116 -21.56 -0.32 -4.97
N SER A 117 -21.12 -1.37 -5.65
CA SER A 117 -21.97 -2.54 -5.96
C SER A 117 -22.49 -3.27 -4.72
N ILE A 118 -21.82 -3.12 -3.58
CA ILE A 118 -22.22 -3.71 -2.28
C ILE A 118 -22.37 -2.66 -1.19
N ASP A 119 -22.27 -1.37 -1.55
CA ASP A 119 -22.41 -0.20 -0.65
C ASP A 119 -21.58 -0.31 0.63
N ARG A 120 -20.28 -0.68 0.49
CA ARG A 120 -19.43 -0.97 1.65
C ARG A 120 -17.96 -0.64 1.41
N TRP A 121 -17.30 -0.17 2.48
CA TRP A 121 -15.85 -0.13 2.57
C TRP A 121 -15.30 -1.50 2.97
N ILE A 122 -14.30 -1.97 2.26
CA ILE A 122 -13.49 -3.14 2.63
C ILE A 122 -12.04 -2.69 2.81
N ARG A 123 -11.27 -3.39 3.64
CA ARG A 123 -9.83 -3.16 3.73
C ARG A 123 -9.07 -4.31 3.09
N VAL A 124 -8.01 -3.96 2.39
CA VAL A 124 -7.13 -4.91 1.69
C VAL A 124 -5.67 -4.51 1.91
N ASP A 125 -4.78 -5.49 1.91
CA ASP A 125 -3.36 -5.29 2.14
C ASP A 125 -2.54 -5.88 0.99
N ALA A 126 -2.09 -5.02 0.09
CA ALA A 126 -1.33 -5.41 -1.10
C ALA A 126 0.19 -5.45 -0.86
N ARG A 127 0.63 -5.59 0.39
CA ARG A 127 2.06 -5.62 0.75
C ARG A 127 2.84 -6.67 -0.03
N GLY A 128 2.26 -7.83 -0.25
CA GLY A 128 2.90 -8.99 -0.85
C GLY A 128 2.98 -10.17 0.12
N ASN A 129 2.80 -11.38 -0.42
CA ASN A 129 2.82 -12.60 0.37
C ASN A 129 4.22 -13.21 0.41
N LYS A 130 4.54 -13.84 1.53
CA LYS A 130 5.75 -14.63 1.77
C LYS A 130 5.48 -15.64 2.88
N GLU A 131 6.46 -16.46 3.24
CA GLU A 131 6.34 -17.35 4.39
C GLU A 131 5.99 -16.55 5.66
N GLY A 132 4.92 -16.97 6.34
CA GLY A 132 4.39 -16.32 7.53
C GLY A 132 3.59 -15.04 7.30
N VAL A 133 3.45 -14.56 6.05
CA VAL A 133 2.66 -13.37 5.69
C VAL A 133 1.74 -13.71 4.53
N GLN A 134 0.43 -13.73 4.80
CA GLN A 134 -0.58 -14.05 3.79
C GLN A 134 -1.74 -13.05 3.88
N ALA A 135 -1.92 -12.30 2.81
CA ALA A 135 -3.06 -11.41 2.63
C ALA A 135 -3.84 -11.81 1.38
N ASP A 136 -5.13 -11.59 1.39
CA ASP A 136 -5.97 -11.91 0.24
C ASP A 136 -7.09 -10.90 0.05
N PHE A 137 -7.63 -10.82 -1.16
CA PHE A 137 -8.80 -10.00 -1.45
C PHE A 137 -10.06 -10.75 -1.00
N SER A 138 -10.84 -10.11 -0.16
CA SER A 138 -12.15 -10.63 0.24
C SER A 138 -13.13 -9.49 0.44
N VAL A 139 -14.37 -9.69 0.04
CA VAL A 139 -15.48 -8.78 0.30
C VAL A 139 -16.23 -9.15 1.58
N ASP A 140 -16.02 -10.32 2.12
CA ASP A 140 -16.78 -10.84 3.27
C ASP A 140 -16.03 -10.64 4.60
N ASP A 141 -14.72 -10.85 4.61
CA ASP A 141 -13.86 -10.80 5.79
C ASP A 141 -12.53 -10.08 5.48
N GLU A 142 -11.89 -9.52 6.50
CA GLU A 142 -10.57 -8.92 6.35
C GLU A 142 -9.49 -10.00 6.35
N ARG A 143 -8.67 -10.04 5.29
CA ARG A 143 -7.51 -10.93 5.13
C ARG A 143 -6.23 -10.12 4.94
N LEU A 144 -5.88 -9.37 5.99
CA LEU A 144 -4.71 -8.50 5.99
C LEU A 144 -3.42 -9.29 6.22
N ALA A 145 -2.29 -8.69 5.87
CA ALA A 145 -0.97 -9.32 6.00
C ALA A 145 -0.57 -9.59 7.46
N PHE A 146 -1.03 -8.73 8.38
CA PHE A 146 -0.64 -8.82 9.78
C PHE A 146 -1.86 -8.71 10.70
N PRO A 147 -2.10 -9.73 11.55
CA PRO A 147 -3.03 -9.60 12.67
C PRO A 147 -2.43 -8.66 13.73
N ILE A 148 -3.29 -7.90 14.41
CA ILE A 148 -2.87 -7.01 15.50
C ILE A 148 -2.67 -7.80 16.80
N ARG A 149 -1.47 -7.71 17.37
CA ARG A 149 -1.09 -8.29 18.66
C ARG A 149 -1.14 -7.22 19.74
N LYS A 150 -2.29 -7.12 20.40
CA LYS A 150 -2.53 -6.09 21.42
C LYS A 150 -1.57 -6.21 22.62
N GLU A 151 -1.17 -7.42 22.94
CA GLU A 151 -0.17 -7.73 23.97
C GLU A 151 1.22 -7.17 23.66
N TYR A 152 1.45 -6.75 22.42
CA TYR A 152 2.69 -6.12 21.94
C TYR A 152 2.50 -4.64 21.61
N ASP A 153 1.45 -3.99 22.13
CA ASP A 153 1.11 -2.59 21.85
C ASP A 153 0.96 -2.26 20.37
N GLU A 154 0.61 -3.26 19.55
CA GLU A 154 0.26 -3.03 18.14
C GLU A 154 -1.11 -2.37 18.04
N VAL A 155 -1.26 -1.47 17.07
CA VAL A 155 -2.45 -0.64 16.90
C VAL A 155 -2.97 -0.71 15.47
N ASP A 156 -4.26 -0.94 15.33
CA ASP A 156 -4.97 -0.78 14.07
C ASP A 156 -5.70 0.59 14.07
N TYR A 157 -5.16 1.55 13.34
CA TYR A 157 -5.78 2.88 13.25
C TYR A 157 -7.02 2.82 12.36
N LYS A 158 -8.14 3.35 12.86
CA LYS A 158 -9.44 3.23 12.17
C LYS A 158 -9.69 4.33 11.12
N THR A 159 -8.82 5.31 11.04
CA THR A 159 -8.96 6.41 10.10
C THR A 159 -8.58 5.97 8.69
N VAL A 160 -9.42 6.32 7.72
CA VAL A 160 -9.11 6.22 6.29
C VAL A 160 -8.68 7.58 5.79
N TYR A 161 -7.47 7.67 5.26
CA TYR A 161 -6.88 8.90 4.77
C TYR A 161 -7.03 8.99 3.25
N ALA A 162 -7.44 10.16 2.75
CA ALA A 162 -7.49 10.41 1.31
C ALA A 162 -6.10 10.49 0.68
N GLU A 163 -5.14 11.05 1.42
CA GLU A 163 -3.73 11.16 1.02
C GLU A 163 -2.84 10.45 2.04
N PRO A 164 -1.66 9.96 1.63
CA PRO A 164 -0.73 9.35 2.56
C PRO A 164 -0.23 10.36 3.59
N LEU A 165 0.15 9.87 4.76
CA LEU A 165 0.67 10.72 5.84
C LEU A 165 1.94 11.45 5.40
N PRO A 166 2.06 12.77 5.61
CA PRO A 166 3.23 13.55 5.21
C PRO A 166 4.54 12.99 5.78
N GLN A 167 4.51 12.46 7.01
CA GLN A 167 5.71 11.89 7.63
C GLN A 167 6.24 10.67 6.88
N THR A 168 5.36 9.76 6.40
CA THR A 168 5.79 8.57 5.65
C THR A 168 6.36 8.96 4.29
N MET A 169 5.77 9.95 3.65
CA MET A 169 6.24 10.45 2.35
C MET A 169 7.55 11.23 2.47
N SER A 170 7.71 12.05 3.51
CA SER A 170 8.96 12.74 3.78
C SER A 170 10.14 11.78 3.99
N ILE A 171 9.90 10.64 4.63
CA ILE A 171 10.94 9.61 4.80
C ILE A 171 11.32 9.01 3.45
N LEU A 172 10.36 8.68 2.59
CA LEU A 172 10.65 8.16 1.24
C LEU A 172 11.44 9.18 0.41
N GLU A 173 11.02 10.45 0.42
CA GLU A 173 11.70 11.50 -0.36
C GLU A 173 13.14 11.80 0.09
N ASN A 174 13.41 11.67 1.38
CA ASN A 174 14.72 11.95 1.94
C ASN A 174 15.64 10.71 2.01
N SER A 175 15.16 9.55 1.56
CA SER A 175 15.93 8.30 1.56
C SER A 175 16.49 7.99 0.18
N THR A 176 17.71 7.46 0.14
CA THR A 176 18.39 7.03 -1.10
C THR A 176 18.64 5.51 -1.14
N ASP A 177 18.41 4.82 -0.02
CA ASP A 177 18.55 3.38 0.10
C ASP A 177 17.38 2.84 0.93
N ALA A 178 16.50 2.04 0.30
CA ALA A 178 15.29 1.52 0.92
C ALA A 178 15.59 0.53 2.06
N LEU A 179 16.70 -0.20 2.00
CA LEU A 179 17.08 -1.15 3.05
C LEU A 179 17.62 -0.42 4.28
N TYR A 180 18.44 0.61 4.07
CA TYR A 180 18.89 1.45 5.18
C TYR A 180 17.72 2.17 5.85
N MET A 181 16.82 2.76 5.03
CA MET A 181 15.61 3.41 5.50
C MET A 181 14.74 2.45 6.35
N TYR A 182 14.57 1.23 5.89
CA TYR A 182 13.75 0.22 6.57
C TYR A 182 14.28 -0.13 7.97
N LEU A 183 15.60 -0.13 8.13
CA LEU A 183 16.25 -0.45 9.41
C LEU A 183 16.35 0.73 10.38
N HIS A 184 16.37 1.99 9.86
CA HIS A 184 16.81 3.13 10.66
C HIS A 184 15.86 4.33 10.66
N SER A 185 14.87 4.38 9.75
CA SER A 185 14.10 5.60 9.55
C SER A 185 12.59 5.41 9.61
N LEU A 186 12.09 4.18 9.83
CA LEU A 186 10.65 3.97 9.91
C LEU A 186 10.06 4.61 11.17
N PRO A 187 8.93 5.35 11.06
CA PRO A 187 8.30 5.97 12.21
C PRO A 187 7.58 4.90 13.05
N GLU A 188 7.64 5.05 14.36
CA GLU A 188 6.99 4.13 15.28
C GLU A 188 5.54 4.52 15.61
N ARG A 189 5.12 5.75 15.30
CA ARG A 189 3.80 6.30 15.59
C ARG A 189 3.36 7.28 14.50
N ILE A 190 2.05 7.49 14.36
CA ILE A 190 1.44 8.54 13.53
C ILE A 190 0.86 9.64 14.40
#